data_0e555988f8a082201e58fd6977eb23a8
#
_entry.id   0e555988f8a082201e58fd6977eb23a8
#
_cell.length_a   1.000
_cell.length_b   1.000
_cell.length_c   1.000
_cell.angle_alpha   90.00
_cell.angle_beta   90.00
_cell.angle_gamma   90.00
#
_symmetry.space_group_name_H-M   'P 1'
#
loop_
_entity.id
_entity.type
_entity.pdbx_description
1 polymer ?
#
loop_
_entity_poly.entity_id
_entity_poly.type
_entity_poly.pdbx_seq_one_letter_code
_entity_poly.pdbx_strand_id
1 'polypeptide(L)'
;MVAAATDSDTKASMTVELTPASDWVRVNASVAGVPSGERCRLVVVSKDGHQETAASWVVSSGPAPTASPQPGEGGLNGSAAVAPDEVDSVIVVNDQGKQFVGVDM
;
A
#
# COMPACT_ATOMS: atom_id res chain seq x y z
N MET A 1 -8.57 -10.20 -4.48
CA MET A 1 -8.13 -10.52 -3.11
C MET A 1 -8.12 -9.24 -2.29
N VAL A 2 -8.71 -9.29 -1.12
CA VAL A 2 -8.77 -8.14 -0.21
C VAL A 2 -8.21 -8.54 1.13
N ALA A 3 -7.35 -7.69 1.70
CA ALA A 3 -6.81 -7.92 3.04
C ALA A 3 -6.60 -6.58 3.73
N ALA A 4 -6.63 -6.60 5.05
CA ALA A 4 -6.46 -5.40 5.86
C ALA A 4 -5.64 -5.73 7.09
N ALA A 5 -4.89 -4.75 7.55
CA ALA A 5 -4.10 -4.87 8.78
C ALA A 5 -3.90 -3.53 9.44
N THR A 6 -3.64 -3.57 10.73
CA THR A 6 -3.27 -2.39 11.52
C THR A 6 -2.01 -2.74 12.29
N ASP A 7 -1.00 -1.88 12.17
CA ASP A 7 0.24 -2.07 12.91
C ASP A 7 0.07 -1.55 14.34
N SER A 8 0.39 -2.38 15.32
CA SER A 8 0.20 -2.01 16.72
C SER A 8 1.22 -0.97 17.20
N ASP A 9 2.38 -0.92 16.58
CA ASP A 9 3.43 0.01 16.98
C ASP A 9 3.24 1.40 16.36
N THR A 10 2.99 1.45 15.06
CA THR A 10 2.85 2.72 14.35
C THR A 10 1.42 3.25 14.35
N LYS A 11 0.44 2.39 14.63
CA LYS A 11 -1.00 2.67 14.52
C LYS A 11 -1.46 2.93 13.10
N ALA A 12 -0.60 2.66 12.12
CA ALA A 12 -0.99 2.77 10.73
C ALA A 12 -1.85 1.58 10.34
N SER A 13 -2.81 1.82 9.46
CA SER A 13 -3.68 0.77 8.95
C SER A 13 -3.74 0.81 7.44
N MET A 14 -4.00 -0.32 6.83
CA MET A 14 -4.07 -0.44 5.38
C MET A 14 -5.10 -1.49 4.99
N THR A 15 -5.89 -1.16 3.97
CA THR A 15 -6.74 -2.12 3.29
C THR A 15 -6.26 -2.20 1.85
N VAL A 16 -6.00 -3.41 1.37
CA VAL A 16 -5.45 -3.65 0.04
C VAL A 16 -6.38 -4.55 -0.72
N GLU A 17 -6.64 -4.18 -1.97
CA GLU A 17 -7.32 -5.06 -2.92
C GLU A 17 -6.39 -5.33 -4.09
N LEU A 18 -6.15 -6.59 -4.38
CA LEU A 18 -5.37 -7.01 -5.53
C LEU A 18 -6.31 -7.57 -6.59
N THR A 19 -6.17 -7.08 -7.81
CA THR A 19 -6.91 -7.58 -8.97
C THR A 19 -5.91 -8.30 -9.87
N PRO A 20 -6.06 -9.61 -10.05
CA PRO A 20 -5.13 -10.37 -10.88
C PRO A 20 -5.22 -9.97 -12.35
N ALA A 21 -4.05 -9.84 -12.97
CA ALA A 21 -3.91 -9.83 -14.41
C ALA A 21 -3.20 -11.13 -14.82
N SER A 22 -2.75 -11.24 -16.06
CA SER A 22 -2.13 -12.51 -16.51
C SER A 22 -0.85 -12.81 -15.74
N ASP A 23 0.08 -11.86 -15.71
CA ASP A 23 1.40 -12.09 -15.11
C ASP A 23 1.76 -11.00 -14.09
N TRP A 24 0.78 -10.19 -13.69
CA TRP A 24 1.01 -9.10 -12.77
C TRP A 24 -0.27 -8.81 -11.99
N VAL A 25 -0.23 -7.88 -11.06
CA VAL A 25 -1.39 -7.52 -10.27
C VAL A 25 -1.63 -6.02 -10.30
N ARG A 26 -2.90 -5.64 -10.27
CA ARG A 26 -3.31 -4.27 -9.97
C ARG A 26 -3.49 -4.15 -8.47
N VAL A 27 -3.09 -3.03 -7.93
CA VAL A 27 -3.13 -2.80 -6.49
C VAL A 27 -3.97 -1.57 -6.21
N ASN A 28 -4.99 -1.73 -5.37
CA ASN A 28 -5.74 -0.61 -4.82
C ASN A 28 -5.58 -0.68 -3.31
N ALA A 29 -5.19 0.43 -2.70
CA ALA A 29 -4.96 0.45 -1.27
C ALA A 29 -5.49 1.73 -0.63
N SER A 30 -5.95 1.60 0.60
CA SER A 30 -6.29 2.74 1.45
C SER A 30 -5.39 2.66 2.67
N VAL A 31 -4.69 3.74 2.97
CA VAL A 31 -3.73 3.79 4.07
C VAL A 31 -4.10 4.94 5.00
N ALA A 32 -4.08 4.69 6.29
CA ALA A 32 -4.38 5.68 7.31
C ALA A 32 -3.42 5.57 8.48
N GLY A 33 -3.31 6.62 9.27
CA GLY A 33 -2.51 6.59 10.50
C GLY A 33 -1.04 6.86 10.32
N VAL A 34 -0.58 7.16 9.11
CA VAL A 34 0.82 7.52 8.87
C VAL A 34 0.99 9.02 9.12
N PRO A 35 2.07 9.43 9.82
CA PRO A 35 2.29 10.86 10.08
C PRO A 35 2.38 11.68 8.81
N SER A 36 1.86 12.91 8.85
CA SER A 36 1.94 13.81 7.71
C SER A 36 3.39 14.18 7.41
N GLY A 37 3.68 14.42 6.14
CA GLY A 37 5.01 14.75 5.68
C GLY A 37 5.88 13.57 5.31
N GLU A 38 5.45 12.35 5.63
CA GLU A 38 6.21 11.17 5.27
C GLU A 38 6.10 10.87 3.77
N ARG A 39 7.22 10.50 3.19
CA ARG A 39 7.25 10.02 1.81
C ARG A 39 7.18 8.51 1.84
N CYS A 40 6.10 7.98 1.32
CA CYS A 40 5.80 6.57 1.44
C CYS A 40 5.78 5.86 0.10
N ARG A 41 6.02 4.56 0.14
CA ARG A 41 5.90 3.68 -1.01
C ARG A 41 5.06 2.48 -0.64
N LEU A 42 4.22 2.08 -1.57
CA LEU A 42 3.47 0.83 -1.48
C LEU A 42 4.26 -0.23 -2.23
N VAL A 43 4.69 -1.26 -1.55
CA VAL A 43 5.58 -2.27 -2.09
C VAL A 43 4.90 -3.63 -2.03
N VAL A 44 4.90 -4.34 -3.14
CA VAL A 44 4.43 -5.72 -3.21
C VAL A 44 5.65 -6.62 -3.08
N VAL A 45 5.60 -7.54 -2.13
CA VAL A 45 6.68 -8.48 -1.86
C VAL A 45 6.26 -9.85 -2.39
N SER A 46 7.11 -10.45 -3.23
CA SER A 46 6.85 -11.79 -3.73
C SER A 46 7.39 -12.85 -2.78
N LYS A 47 6.97 -14.09 -3.02
CA LYS A 47 7.33 -15.20 -2.15
C LYS A 47 8.83 -15.49 -2.15
N ASP A 48 9.53 -15.10 -3.20
CA ASP A 48 10.97 -15.25 -3.28
C ASP A 48 11.74 -14.07 -2.70
N GLY A 49 11.03 -13.08 -2.14
CA GLY A 49 11.66 -11.91 -1.55
C GLY A 49 11.84 -10.73 -2.48
N HIS A 50 11.49 -10.86 -3.75
CA HIS A 50 11.57 -9.75 -4.69
C HIS A 50 10.54 -8.69 -4.35
N GLN A 51 10.91 -7.41 -4.47
CA GLN A 51 10.04 -6.29 -4.12
C GLN A 51 9.80 -5.41 -5.34
N GLU A 52 8.53 -5.03 -5.53
CA GLU A 52 8.13 -4.11 -6.59
C GLU A 52 7.35 -2.96 -5.99
N THR A 53 7.75 -1.74 -6.32
CA THR A 53 7.02 -0.55 -5.87
C THR A 53 5.78 -0.36 -6.73
N ALA A 54 4.62 -0.39 -6.12
CA ALA A 54 3.35 -0.23 -6.83
C ALA A 54 2.90 1.23 -6.88
N ALA A 55 3.21 2.01 -5.85
CA ALA A 55 2.82 3.41 -5.78
C ALA A 55 3.73 4.15 -4.82
N SER A 56 3.80 5.46 -4.97
CA SER A 56 4.50 6.32 -4.02
C SER A 56 3.72 7.61 -3.83
N TRP A 57 3.80 8.17 -2.63
CA TRP A 57 3.06 9.40 -2.31
C TRP A 57 3.67 10.07 -1.10
N VAL A 58 3.22 11.31 -0.87
CA VAL A 58 3.55 12.06 0.34
C VAL A 58 2.27 12.16 1.17
N VAL A 59 2.36 11.84 2.45
CA VAL A 59 1.22 11.96 3.35
C VAL A 59 0.94 13.44 3.59
N SER A 60 -0.25 13.88 3.19
CA SER A 60 -0.63 15.28 3.30
C SER A 60 -1.08 15.61 4.71
N SER A 61 -0.76 16.83 5.15
CA SER A 61 -1.33 17.38 6.38
C SER A 61 -2.62 18.11 6.04
N GLY A 62 -3.59 18.07 6.96
CA GLY A 62 -4.85 18.76 6.77
C GLY A 62 -5.90 17.90 6.08
N PRO A 63 -7.03 18.52 5.73
CA PRO A 63 -8.12 17.75 5.13
C PRO A 63 -7.76 17.24 3.76
N ALA A 64 -8.38 16.13 3.39
CA ALA A 64 -8.20 15.54 2.08
C ALA A 64 -8.67 16.53 1.00
N PRO A 65 -8.06 16.49 -0.19
CA PRO A 65 -8.51 17.35 -1.29
C PRO A 65 -9.98 17.10 -1.59
N THR A 66 -10.71 18.19 -1.76
CA THR A 66 -12.14 18.10 -2.03
C THR A 66 -12.42 17.47 -3.39
N ALA A 67 -11.46 17.49 -4.26
CA ALA A 67 -11.60 16.89 -5.58
C ALA A 67 -11.50 15.37 -5.55
N SER A 68 -11.12 14.79 -4.44
CA SER A 68 -11.01 13.34 -4.33
C SER A 68 -12.37 12.74 -4.01
N PRO A 69 -12.98 12.03 -4.93
CA PRO A 69 -14.28 11.39 -4.67
C PRO A 69 -14.15 10.07 -3.94
N GLN A 70 -12.96 9.67 -3.59
CA GLN A 70 -12.72 8.34 -3.04
C GLN A 70 -13.27 8.24 -1.64
N PRO A 71 -14.11 7.25 -1.34
CA PRO A 71 -14.63 7.06 0.00
C PRO A 71 -13.55 6.60 0.96
N GLY A 72 -12.45 6.19 0.63
CA GLY A 72 -11.34 5.92 1.53
C GLY A 72 -10.25 6.93 1.24
N GLU A 73 -10.03 7.88 2.11
CA GLU A 73 -8.94 8.82 1.94
C GLU A 73 -7.63 8.08 1.78
N GLY A 74 -6.75 8.65 0.97
CA GLY A 74 -5.48 8.00 0.70
C GLY A 74 -5.59 6.82 -0.25
N GLY A 75 -6.66 6.75 -1.02
CA GLY A 75 -6.81 5.71 -2.02
C GLY A 75 -5.68 5.75 -3.02
N LEU A 76 -4.97 4.65 -3.15
CA LEU A 76 -3.79 4.52 -4.00
C LEU A 76 -4.06 3.46 -5.03
N ASN A 77 -3.69 3.77 -6.28
CA ASN A 77 -3.80 2.83 -7.39
C ASN A 77 -2.43 2.59 -7.97
N GLY A 78 -2.09 1.35 -8.20
CA GLY A 78 -0.82 1.02 -8.79
C GLY A 78 -0.85 -0.36 -9.40
N SER A 79 0.32 -0.83 -9.77
CA SER A 79 0.49 -2.17 -10.32
C SER A 79 1.87 -2.68 -9.92
N ALA A 80 2.01 -3.99 -9.89
CA ALA A 80 3.28 -4.62 -9.55
C ALA A 80 3.55 -5.78 -10.50
N ALA A 81 4.81 -5.90 -10.91
CA ALA A 81 5.24 -6.96 -11.80
C ALA A 81 5.52 -8.24 -11.01
N VAL A 82 4.50 -8.71 -10.31
CA VAL A 82 4.54 -9.93 -9.51
C VAL A 82 3.32 -10.75 -9.92
N ALA A 83 3.54 -12.01 -10.25
CA ALA A 83 2.45 -12.89 -10.63
C ALA A 83 1.44 -13.02 -9.48
N PRO A 84 0.14 -13.11 -9.77
CA PRO A 84 -0.87 -13.14 -8.70
C PRO A 84 -0.65 -14.23 -7.65
N ASP A 85 -0.17 -15.39 -8.06
CA ASP A 85 0.08 -16.51 -7.14
C ASP A 85 1.44 -16.40 -6.45
N GLU A 86 2.24 -15.42 -6.78
CA GLU A 86 3.55 -15.21 -6.18
C GLU A 86 3.55 -14.08 -5.14
N VAL A 87 2.43 -13.41 -4.93
CA VAL A 87 2.35 -12.32 -3.95
C VAL A 87 2.37 -12.89 -2.54
N ASP A 88 3.35 -12.45 -1.74
CA ASP A 88 3.45 -12.82 -0.33
C ASP A 88 2.78 -11.79 0.55
N SER A 89 3.12 -10.52 0.34
CA SER A 89 2.61 -9.45 1.20
C SER A 89 2.66 -8.11 0.47
N VAL A 90 1.98 -7.13 1.06
CA VAL A 90 2.03 -5.74 0.61
C VAL A 90 2.40 -4.90 1.83
N ILE A 91 3.39 -4.04 1.68
CA ILE A 91 3.89 -3.23 2.79
C ILE A 91 3.92 -1.76 2.40
N VAL A 92 3.85 -0.90 3.41
CA VAL A 92 4.04 0.55 3.28
C VAL A 92 5.32 0.92 3.99
N VAL A 93 6.26 1.49 3.26
CA VAL A 93 7.55 1.92 3.82
C VAL A 93 7.79 3.38 3.46
N ASN A 94 8.60 4.07 4.26
CA ASN A 94 8.99 5.44 3.94
C ASN A 94 10.31 5.44 3.15
N ASP A 95 10.79 6.64 2.81
CA ASP A 95 12.02 6.80 2.03
C ASP A 95 13.28 6.42 2.81
N GLN A 96 13.16 6.16 4.10
CA GLN A 96 14.26 5.69 4.94
C GLN A 96 14.19 4.19 5.21
N GLY A 97 13.20 3.52 4.61
CA GLY A 97 13.04 2.07 4.77
C GLY A 97 12.23 1.64 5.98
N LYS A 98 11.65 2.59 6.72
CA LYS A 98 10.81 2.23 7.86
C LYS A 98 9.47 1.70 7.38
N GLN A 99 9.10 0.51 7.85
CA GLN A 99 7.82 -0.09 7.51
C GLN A 99 6.75 0.40 8.49
N PHE A 100 5.70 0.99 7.98
CA PHE A 100 4.59 1.47 8.80
C PHE A 100 3.51 0.42 9.00
N VAL A 101 3.22 -0.36 7.98
CA VAL A 101 2.19 -1.39 8.04
C VAL A 101 2.46 -2.42 6.95
N GLY A 102 2.08 -3.66 7.19
CA GLY A 102 2.18 -4.73 6.21
C GLY A 102 1.00 -5.67 6.32
N VAL A 103 0.60 -6.22 5.20
CA VAL A 103 -0.53 -7.14 5.07
C VAL A 103 -0.06 -8.38 4.36
N ASP A 104 -0.28 -9.54 4.97
CA ASP A 104 -0.04 -10.82 4.29
C ASP A 104 -1.22 -11.11 3.36
N MET A 105 -0.91 -11.51 2.14
CA MET A 105 -1.93 -11.77 1.12
C MET A 105 -2.23 -13.27 0.93
#